data_7371ecd29a48ccce49b092478e378d01
#
_entry.id   7371ecd29a48ccce49b092478e378d01
#
_cell.length_a   1.000
_cell.length_b   1.000
_cell.length_c   1.000
_cell.angle_alpha   90.00
_cell.angle_beta   90.00
_cell.angle_gamma   90.00
#
_symmetry.space_group_name_H-M   'P 1'
#
loop_
_entity.id
_entity.type
_entity.pdbx_description
1 polymer ?
#
loop_
_entity_poly.entity_id
_entity_poly.type
_entity_poly.pdbx_seq_one_letter_code
_entity_poly.pdbx_strand_id
1 'polypeptide(L)'
;MKHRGILAGAVLLSVLVASAVRSTEAAPQYSPDIPDVDPHKAFGSKNAPVTMEVFSDFQCPACKTLFTTTNRRLMEDYVSSGKVYLIHRDFPLPMHAHSRVAARYARAAAQLGKGESVEQALFQNQEKWEQNGDVDGTVAAVLSAAEMTKVRALVKGNSLDTAIDKDYALGQTYRVNQTPTTVFHCKGQIYPYSGVMTYDILKQFLEQLLAQK
;
A
#
# COMPACT_ATOMS: atom_id res chain seq x y z
N MET A 1 -55.94 -7.75 78.74
CA MET A 1 -55.97 -8.80 77.69
C MET A 1 -55.05 -8.35 76.58
N LYS A 2 -54.02 -9.15 76.27
CA LYS A 2 -52.83 -8.76 75.45
C LYS A 2 -53.08 -9.07 73.95
N HIS A 3 -52.98 -8.09 73.08
CA HIS A 3 -52.91 -8.36 71.63
C HIS A 3 -51.46 -8.16 71.13
N ARG A 4 -50.88 -9.26 70.66
CA ARG A 4 -49.57 -9.31 70.04
C ARG A 4 -49.73 -9.00 68.54
N GLY A 5 -49.14 -7.90 68.09
CA GLY A 5 -49.02 -7.59 66.66
C GLY A 5 -47.87 -8.37 66.05
N ILE A 6 -48.11 -9.00 64.89
CA ILE A 6 -47.12 -9.70 64.06
C ILE A 6 -46.65 -8.73 63.03
N LEU A 7 -45.36 -8.39 63.09
CA LEU A 7 -44.63 -7.62 61.98
C LEU A 7 -44.22 -8.58 60.86
N ALA A 8 -44.81 -8.44 59.71
CA ALA A 8 -44.37 -9.12 58.48
C ALA A 8 -43.23 -8.36 57.85
N GLY A 9 -42.04 -8.92 57.90
CA GLY A 9 -40.90 -8.39 57.25
C GLY A 9 -40.90 -8.80 55.77
N ALA A 10 -40.98 -7.81 54.88
CA ALA A 10 -40.78 -8.00 53.40
C ALA A 10 -39.31 -8.05 53.11
N VAL A 11 -38.81 -9.20 52.65
CA VAL A 11 -37.48 -9.39 52.16
C VAL A 11 -37.48 -9.00 50.64
N LEU A 12 -36.90 -7.85 50.34
CA LEU A 12 -36.63 -7.43 48.96
C LEU A 12 -35.40 -8.17 48.42
N LEU A 13 -35.66 -9.14 47.54
CA LEU A 13 -34.60 -9.87 46.81
C LEU A 13 -34.13 -9.02 45.61
N SER A 14 -33.00 -8.31 45.78
CA SER A 14 -32.37 -7.56 44.71
C SER A 14 -31.65 -8.53 43.77
N VAL A 15 -32.23 -8.78 42.59
CA VAL A 15 -31.56 -9.54 41.51
C VAL A 15 -30.58 -8.62 40.79
N LEU A 16 -29.30 -8.77 41.09
CA LEU A 16 -28.21 -8.17 40.33
C LEU A 16 -28.06 -8.90 38.98
N VAL A 17 -28.58 -8.30 37.90
CA VAL A 17 -28.32 -8.74 36.54
C VAL A 17 -26.92 -8.27 36.18
N ALA A 18 -25.92 -9.12 36.30
CA ALA A 18 -24.57 -8.88 35.79
C ALA A 18 -24.63 -8.99 34.28
N SER A 19 -24.63 -7.84 33.57
CA SER A 19 -24.45 -7.76 32.14
C SER A 19 -23.01 -8.14 31.82
N ALA A 20 -22.79 -9.38 31.39
CA ALA A 20 -21.50 -9.82 30.85
C ALA A 20 -21.27 -9.09 29.53
N VAL A 21 -20.42 -8.05 29.53
CA VAL A 21 -19.87 -7.46 28.36
C VAL A 21 -18.97 -8.53 27.73
N ARG A 22 -19.48 -9.24 26.72
CA ARG A 22 -18.63 -10.08 25.86
C ARG A 22 -17.73 -9.15 25.08
N SER A 23 -16.46 -9.06 25.48
CA SER A 23 -15.40 -8.55 24.63
C SER A 23 -15.37 -9.44 23.38
N THR A 24 -15.81 -8.90 22.24
CA THR A 24 -15.58 -9.54 20.95
C THR A 24 -14.09 -9.44 20.70
N GLU A 25 -13.37 -10.49 21.07
CA GLU A 25 -11.98 -10.69 20.67
C GLU A 25 -11.94 -10.70 19.15
N ALA A 26 -11.34 -9.65 18.55
CA ALA A 26 -11.17 -9.58 17.11
C ALA A 26 -10.35 -10.80 16.71
N ALA A 27 -10.86 -11.57 15.73
CA ALA A 27 -10.13 -12.71 15.18
C ALA A 27 -8.72 -12.25 14.75
N PRO A 28 -7.68 -13.07 14.95
CA PRO A 28 -6.32 -12.70 14.55
C PRO A 28 -6.32 -12.38 13.06
N GLN A 29 -6.04 -11.12 12.74
CA GLN A 29 -5.90 -10.68 11.35
C GLN A 29 -4.59 -11.27 10.82
N TYR A 30 -4.69 -12.08 9.77
CA TYR A 30 -3.53 -12.59 9.05
C TYR A 30 -2.81 -11.39 8.41
N SER A 31 -1.62 -11.10 8.90
CA SER A 31 -0.68 -10.19 8.23
C SER A 31 0.37 -11.06 7.57
N PRO A 32 0.45 -11.11 6.23
CA PRO A 32 1.52 -11.83 5.56
C PRO A 32 2.86 -11.22 5.97
N ASP A 33 3.86 -12.07 6.21
CA ASP A 33 5.24 -11.62 6.40
C ASP A 33 5.78 -11.21 5.01
N ILE A 34 5.51 -9.98 4.62
CA ILE A 34 5.98 -9.41 3.35
C ILE A 34 7.41 -8.91 3.57
N PRO A 35 8.40 -9.50 2.89
CA PRO A 35 9.79 -9.13 3.11
C PRO A 35 10.12 -7.74 2.55
N ASP A 36 11.14 -7.10 3.13
CA ASP A 36 11.78 -5.89 2.62
C ASP A 36 10.83 -4.74 2.25
N VAL A 37 9.78 -4.51 3.06
CA VAL A 37 8.87 -3.39 2.83
C VAL A 37 9.55 -2.06 3.15
N ASP A 38 9.69 -1.20 2.16
CA ASP A 38 10.08 0.19 2.36
C ASP A 38 8.89 0.98 2.91
N PRO A 39 8.94 1.49 4.14
CA PRO A 39 7.82 2.21 4.75
C PRO A 39 7.47 3.51 4.01
N HIS A 40 8.40 4.06 3.22
CA HIS A 40 8.16 5.26 2.40
C HIS A 40 7.43 4.95 1.08
N LYS A 41 7.29 3.67 0.73
CA LYS A 41 6.57 3.20 -0.46
C LYS A 41 5.37 2.31 -0.12
N ALA A 42 4.94 2.34 1.15
CA ALA A 42 3.81 1.57 1.65
C ALA A 42 2.74 2.49 2.23
N PHE A 43 1.48 2.22 1.93
CA PHE A 43 0.34 3.08 2.23
C PHE A 43 -0.77 2.28 2.91
N GLY A 44 -1.41 2.90 3.90
CA GLY A 44 -2.48 2.27 4.69
C GLY A 44 -1.96 1.49 5.90
N SER A 45 -2.79 0.60 6.41
CA SER A 45 -2.48 -0.20 7.59
C SER A 45 -1.82 -1.53 7.22
N LYS A 46 -0.66 -1.85 7.79
CA LYS A 46 -0.05 -3.18 7.64
C LYS A 46 -0.91 -4.33 8.20
N ASN A 47 -1.92 -4.00 9.01
CA ASN A 47 -2.89 -4.96 9.53
C ASN A 47 -4.15 -5.06 8.65
N ALA A 48 -4.16 -4.46 7.46
CA ALA A 48 -5.27 -4.58 6.54
C ALA A 48 -5.49 -6.05 6.11
N PRO A 49 -6.74 -6.47 5.89
CA PRO A 49 -7.06 -7.86 5.50
C PRO A 49 -6.50 -8.26 4.13
N VAL A 50 -6.22 -7.28 3.27
CA VAL A 50 -5.61 -7.50 1.96
C VAL A 50 -4.31 -6.68 1.87
N THR A 51 -3.20 -7.32 1.50
CA THR A 51 -1.98 -6.63 1.05
C THR A 51 -1.91 -6.68 -0.46
N MET A 52 -1.57 -5.57 -1.08
CA MET A 52 -1.44 -5.41 -2.52
C MET A 52 -0.06 -4.87 -2.85
N GLU A 53 0.80 -5.70 -3.44
CA GLU A 53 2.12 -5.30 -3.95
C GLU A 53 2.01 -5.00 -5.45
N VAL A 54 2.42 -3.81 -5.87
CA VAL A 54 2.40 -3.39 -7.28
C VAL A 54 3.83 -3.28 -7.79
N PHE A 55 4.24 -4.25 -8.61
CA PHE A 55 5.52 -4.22 -9.32
C PHE A 55 5.38 -3.34 -10.56
N SER A 56 6.10 -2.23 -10.55
CA SER A 56 5.92 -1.15 -11.52
C SER A 56 7.24 -0.65 -12.08
N ASP A 57 7.17 -0.12 -13.30
CA ASP A 57 8.27 0.49 -14.02
C ASP A 57 7.85 1.88 -14.51
N PHE A 58 8.65 2.90 -14.22
CA PHE A 58 8.31 4.29 -14.56
C PHE A 58 8.30 4.59 -16.06
N GLN A 59 9.00 3.81 -16.88
CA GLN A 59 8.93 3.94 -18.36
C GLN A 59 7.82 3.08 -19.00
N CYS A 60 7.15 2.21 -18.24
CA CYS A 60 6.09 1.37 -18.79
C CYS A 60 4.78 2.16 -18.98
N PRO A 61 4.23 2.27 -20.21
CA PRO A 61 2.97 2.99 -20.45
C PRO A 61 1.76 2.38 -19.71
N ALA A 62 1.75 1.05 -19.56
CA ALA A 62 0.72 0.36 -18.81
C ALA A 62 0.77 0.69 -17.30
N CYS A 63 1.98 0.91 -16.73
CA CYS A 63 2.14 1.37 -15.36
C CYS A 63 1.62 2.81 -15.18
N LYS A 64 1.91 3.71 -16.13
CA LYS A 64 1.31 5.05 -16.18
C LYS A 64 -0.22 4.96 -16.16
N THR A 65 -0.80 4.09 -16.99
CA THR A 65 -2.26 3.90 -17.04
C THR A 65 -2.80 3.44 -15.69
N LEU A 66 -2.22 2.39 -15.08
CA LEU A 66 -2.65 1.90 -13.76
C LEU A 66 -2.57 3.00 -12.70
N PHE A 67 -1.47 3.72 -12.64
CA PHE A 67 -1.24 4.79 -11.66
C PHE A 67 -2.26 5.93 -11.82
N THR A 68 -2.49 6.41 -13.04
CA THR A 68 -3.34 7.58 -13.29
C THR A 68 -4.83 7.30 -13.23
N THR A 69 -5.26 6.07 -13.53
CA THR A 69 -6.70 5.74 -13.63
C THR A 69 -7.24 4.97 -12.42
N THR A 70 -6.41 4.18 -11.75
CA THR A 70 -6.86 3.23 -10.73
C THR A 70 -6.36 3.59 -9.34
N ASN A 71 -5.09 3.97 -9.18
CA ASN A 71 -4.48 4.14 -7.86
C ASN A 71 -5.16 5.19 -6.99
N ARG A 72 -5.59 6.31 -7.56
CA ARG A 72 -6.24 7.37 -6.80
C ARG A 72 -7.51 6.84 -6.10
N ARG A 73 -8.38 6.18 -6.86
CA ARG A 73 -9.64 5.62 -6.31
C ARG A 73 -9.36 4.48 -5.33
N LEU A 74 -8.33 3.67 -5.59
CA LEU A 74 -7.87 2.65 -4.66
C LEU A 74 -7.45 3.26 -3.32
N MET A 75 -6.68 4.35 -3.34
CA MET A 75 -6.25 5.07 -2.14
C MET A 75 -7.46 5.61 -1.35
N GLU A 76 -8.41 6.24 -2.04
CA GLU A 76 -9.60 6.85 -1.44
C GLU A 76 -10.55 5.81 -0.83
N ASP A 77 -10.83 4.70 -1.53
CA ASP A 77 -11.91 3.77 -1.16
C ASP A 77 -11.43 2.60 -0.27
N TYR A 78 -10.18 2.16 -0.42
CA TYR A 78 -9.68 0.93 0.21
C TYR A 78 -8.49 1.14 1.14
N VAL A 79 -7.53 1.94 0.75
CA VAL A 79 -6.32 2.15 1.57
C VAL A 79 -6.65 3.04 2.77
N SER A 80 -7.33 4.17 2.56
CA SER A 80 -7.74 5.09 3.63
C SER A 80 -8.72 4.45 4.62
N SER A 81 -9.54 3.50 4.17
CA SER A 81 -10.48 2.76 5.01
C SER A 81 -9.86 1.56 5.74
N GLY A 82 -8.54 1.33 5.58
CA GLY A 82 -7.82 0.24 6.24
C GLY A 82 -8.13 -1.15 5.68
N LYS A 83 -8.77 -1.26 4.51
CA LYS A 83 -9.09 -2.52 3.86
C LYS A 83 -7.93 -3.09 3.05
N VAL A 84 -7.06 -2.22 2.54
CA VAL A 84 -5.88 -2.58 1.74
C VAL A 84 -4.63 -1.92 2.29
N TYR A 85 -3.57 -2.70 2.41
CA TYR A 85 -2.20 -2.24 2.57
C TYR A 85 -1.54 -2.26 1.20
N LEU A 86 -1.26 -1.08 0.62
CA LEU A 86 -0.66 -0.95 -0.70
C LEU A 86 0.84 -0.76 -0.59
N ILE A 87 1.62 -1.53 -1.34
CA ILE A 87 3.08 -1.45 -1.40
C ILE A 87 3.49 -1.25 -2.86
N HIS A 88 4.21 -0.17 -3.14
CA HIS A 88 4.82 0.04 -4.44
C HIS A 88 6.21 -0.63 -4.50
N ARG A 89 6.42 -1.50 -5.50
CA ARG A 89 7.66 -2.21 -5.76
C ARG A 89 8.28 -1.72 -7.07
N ASP A 90 9.56 -1.40 -7.05
CA ASP A 90 10.27 -1.02 -8.27
C ASP A 90 10.70 -2.26 -9.04
N PHE A 91 10.27 -2.33 -10.31
CA PHE A 91 10.62 -3.43 -11.20
C PHE A 91 11.05 -2.88 -12.57
N PRO A 92 12.22 -2.18 -12.63
CA PRO A 92 12.71 -1.60 -13.87
C PRO A 92 13.04 -2.70 -14.88
N LEU A 93 12.37 -2.68 -16.05
CA LEU A 93 12.57 -3.66 -17.10
C LEU A 93 13.89 -3.39 -17.83
N PRO A 94 14.65 -4.42 -18.24
CA PRO A 94 15.96 -4.24 -18.89
C PRO A 94 15.92 -3.42 -20.20
N MET A 95 14.79 -3.40 -20.91
CA MET A 95 14.63 -2.63 -22.15
C MET A 95 14.38 -1.13 -21.89
N HIS A 96 14.10 -0.72 -20.66
CA HIS A 96 13.79 0.65 -20.30
C HIS A 96 15.02 1.38 -19.72
N ALA A 97 15.78 2.05 -20.58
CA ALA A 97 17.08 2.62 -20.25
C ALA A 97 17.10 3.60 -19.07
N HIS A 98 16.01 4.32 -18.83
CA HIS A 98 15.92 5.38 -17.81
C HIS A 98 15.06 4.99 -16.59
N SER A 99 14.40 3.83 -16.61
CA SER A 99 13.47 3.40 -15.57
C SER A 99 14.15 3.27 -14.21
N ARG A 100 15.36 2.70 -14.15
CA ARG A 100 16.09 2.54 -12.88
C ARG A 100 16.49 3.90 -12.29
N VAL A 101 16.85 4.87 -13.12
CA VAL A 101 17.14 6.24 -12.66
C VAL A 101 15.88 6.88 -12.11
N ALA A 102 14.74 6.74 -12.78
CA ALA A 102 13.45 7.24 -12.30
C ALA A 102 13.07 6.63 -10.95
N ALA A 103 13.25 5.31 -10.78
CA ALA A 103 13.02 4.63 -9.50
C ALA A 103 13.91 5.18 -8.37
N ARG A 104 15.20 5.49 -8.66
CA ARG A 104 16.10 6.12 -7.66
C ARG A 104 15.59 7.50 -7.22
N TYR A 105 15.14 8.34 -8.16
CA TYR A 105 14.58 9.65 -7.84
C TYR A 105 13.28 9.54 -7.04
N ALA A 106 12.38 8.64 -7.42
CA ALA A 106 11.13 8.39 -6.69
C ALA A 106 11.41 7.92 -5.26
N ARG A 107 12.32 6.96 -5.04
CA ARG A 107 12.71 6.50 -3.70
C ARG A 107 13.38 7.60 -2.87
N ALA A 108 14.28 8.39 -3.46
CA ALA A 108 14.92 9.50 -2.78
C ALA A 108 13.88 10.53 -2.31
N ALA A 109 12.92 10.87 -3.16
CA ALA A 109 11.83 11.76 -2.83
C ALA A 109 10.89 11.18 -1.75
N ALA A 110 10.62 9.88 -1.80
CA ALA A 110 9.80 9.19 -0.82
C ALA A 110 10.37 9.30 0.60
N GLN A 111 11.71 9.19 0.76
CA GLN A 111 12.38 9.42 2.06
C GLN A 111 12.20 10.84 2.61
N LEU A 112 11.85 11.80 1.76
CA LEU A 112 11.54 13.19 2.14
C LEU A 112 10.03 13.44 2.29
N GLY A 113 9.18 12.41 2.19
CA GLY A 113 7.73 12.53 2.17
C GLY A 113 7.16 13.16 0.89
N LYS A 114 7.93 13.09 -0.22
CA LYS A 114 7.58 13.66 -1.53
C LYS A 114 7.37 12.60 -2.61
N GLY A 115 7.28 11.32 -2.21
CA GLY A 115 7.17 10.20 -3.15
C GLY A 115 6.00 10.35 -4.11
N GLU A 116 4.79 10.58 -3.59
CA GLU A 116 3.58 10.67 -4.40
C GLU A 116 3.66 11.77 -5.48
N SER A 117 4.11 12.98 -5.10
CA SER A 117 4.22 14.10 -6.04
C SER A 117 5.27 13.83 -7.14
N VAL A 118 6.36 13.14 -6.80
CA VAL A 118 7.40 12.78 -7.76
C VAL A 118 6.95 11.61 -8.65
N GLU A 119 6.33 10.58 -8.11
CA GLU A 119 5.74 9.49 -8.92
C GLU A 119 4.71 10.03 -9.92
N GLN A 120 3.85 10.95 -9.47
CA GLN A 120 2.88 11.62 -10.33
C GLN A 120 3.57 12.41 -11.45
N ALA A 121 4.60 13.21 -11.13
CA ALA A 121 5.33 13.99 -12.12
C ALA A 121 6.04 13.09 -13.16
N LEU A 122 6.66 12.00 -12.69
CA LEU A 122 7.33 11.03 -13.56
C LEU A 122 6.33 10.38 -14.53
N PHE A 123 5.19 9.89 -14.07
CA PHE A 123 4.19 9.28 -14.94
C PHE A 123 3.52 10.29 -15.87
N GLN A 124 3.18 11.49 -15.38
CA GLN A 124 2.56 12.52 -16.23
C GLN A 124 3.46 12.99 -17.37
N ASN A 125 4.77 13.07 -17.12
CA ASN A 125 5.75 13.53 -18.10
C ASN A 125 6.54 12.38 -18.72
N GLN A 126 6.08 11.14 -18.62
CA GLN A 126 6.79 9.93 -19.05
C GLN A 126 7.32 10.05 -20.49
N GLU A 127 6.45 10.39 -21.45
CA GLU A 127 6.78 10.51 -22.86
C GLU A 127 7.92 11.50 -23.16
N LYS A 128 8.07 12.53 -22.31
CA LYS A 128 9.09 13.56 -22.46
C LYS A 128 10.45 13.07 -21.97
N TRP A 129 10.50 12.60 -20.71
CA TRP A 129 11.78 12.22 -20.10
C TRP A 129 12.30 10.85 -20.58
N GLU A 130 11.44 9.95 -21.05
CA GLU A 130 11.86 8.69 -21.63
C GLU A 130 12.67 8.86 -22.92
N GLN A 131 12.41 9.95 -23.69
CA GLN A 131 13.12 10.25 -24.94
C GLN A 131 14.49 10.89 -24.70
N ASN A 132 14.60 11.78 -23.72
CA ASN A 132 15.80 12.58 -23.48
C ASN A 132 16.59 12.19 -22.22
N GLY A 133 16.06 11.30 -21.39
CA GLY A 133 16.67 10.89 -20.12
C GLY A 133 16.61 11.93 -19.00
N ASP A 134 15.89 13.06 -19.19
CA ASP A 134 15.84 14.15 -18.21
C ASP A 134 14.87 13.87 -17.06
N VAL A 135 15.18 12.83 -16.30
CA VAL A 135 14.49 12.49 -15.04
C VAL A 135 14.72 13.58 -13.99
N ASP A 136 15.97 14.08 -13.90
CA ASP A 136 16.34 15.12 -12.92
C ASP A 136 15.52 16.39 -13.10
N GLY A 137 15.43 16.92 -14.33
CA GLY A 137 14.64 18.10 -14.64
C GLY A 137 13.14 17.90 -14.36
N THR A 138 12.61 16.70 -14.67
CA THR A 138 11.22 16.36 -14.37
C THR A 138 10.92 16.41 -12.86
N VAL A 139 11.80 15.85 -12.04
CA VAL A 139 11.67 15.85 -10.58
C VAL A 139 11.88 17.25 -10.00
N ALA A 140 12.86 18.00 -10.52
CA ALA A 140 13.14 19.38 -10.09
C ALA A 140 11.96 20.33 -10.34
N ALA A 141 11.08 20.02 -11.30
CA ALA A 141 9.89 20.84 -11.56
C ALA A 141 8.83 20.79 -10.43
N VAL A 142 8.88 19.78 -9.56
CA VAL A 142 7.88 19.57 -8.50
C VAL A 142 8.45 19.64 -7.08
N LEU A 143 9.76 19.81 -6.94
CA LEU A 143 10.47 19.92 -5.67
C LEU A 143 11.08 21.31 -5.51
N SER A 144 11.21 21.79 -4.27
CA SER A 144 12.01 22.96 -3.96
C SER A 144 13.50 22.73 -4.20
N ALA A 145 14.28 23.77 -4.38
CA ALA A 145 15.73 23.69 -4.56
C ALA A 145 16.44 22.96 -3.38
N ALA A 146 15.95 23.17 -2.15
CA ALA A 146 16.48 22.51 -0.96
C ALA A 146 16.16 21.00 -0.94
N GLU A 147 14.94 20.60 -1.31
CA GLU A 147 14.55 19.21 -1.43
C GLU A 147 15.33 18.52 -2.56
N MET A 148 15.45 19.20 -3.70
CA MET A 148 16.19 18.66 -4.84
C MET A 148 17.69 18.43 -4.53
N THR A 149 18.30 19.31 -3.73
CA THR A 149 19.68 19.11 -3.23
C THR A 149 19.80 17.80 -2.45
N LYS A 150 18.84 17.51 -1.55
CA LYS A 150 18.82 16.27 -0.77
C LYS A 150 18.56 15.05 -1.65
N VAL A 151 17.61 15.14 -2.57
CA VAL A 151 17.29 14.06 -3.52
C VAL A 151 18.53 13.70 -4.36
N ARG A 152 19.21 14.69 -4.93
CA ARG A 152 20.44 14.45 -5.70
C ARG A 152 21.56 13.83 -4.88
N ALA A 153 21.68 14.20 -3.60
CA ALA A 153 22.66 13.58 -2.70
C ALA A 153 22.34 12.09 -2.47
N LEU A 154 21.08 11.75 -2.24
CA LEU A 154 20.64 10.34 -2.08
C LEU A 154 20.82 9.54 -3.38
N VAL A 155 20.48 10.11 -4.52
CA VAL A 155 20.60 9.46 -5.83
C VAL A 155 22.07 9.16 -6.21
N LYS A 156 23.05 9.92 -5.70
CA LYS A 156 24.47 9.62 -5.90
C LYS A 156 24.95 8.41 -5.10
N GLY A 157 24.25 8.01 -4.05
CA GLY A 157 24.59 6.84 -3.21
C GLY A 157 24.09 5.53 -3.82
N ASN A 158 24.64 4.39 -3.35
CA ASN A 158 24.27 3.05 -3.82
C ASN A 158 23.13 2.40 -3.03
N SER A 159 22.68 3.00 -1.93
CA SER A 159 21.64 2.41 -1.05
C SER A 159 20.30 2.23 -1.76
N LEU A 160 19.95 3.16 -2.67
CA LEU A 160 18.71 3.08 -3.43
C LEU A 160 18.74 1.94 -4.45
N ASP A 161 19.88 1.67 -5.07
CA ASP A 161 20.04 0.53 -5.98
C ASP A 161 19.83 -0.80 -5.26
N THR A 162 20.40 -0.95 -4.06
CA THR A 162 20.17 -2.15 -3.24
C THR A 162 18.69 -2.39 -2.93
N ALA A 163 17.93 -1.31 -2.66
CA ALA A 163 16.51 -1.43 -2.41
C ALA A 163 15.70 -1.79 -3.68
N ILE A 164 16.07 -1.23 -4.84
CA ILE A 164 15.49 -1.59 -6.14
C ILE A 164 15.80 -3.05 -6.47
N ASP A 165 17.05 -3.51 -6.24
CA ASP A 165 17.45 -4.89 -6.50
C ASP A 165 16.67 -5.89 -5.64
N LYS A 166 16.37 -5.55 -4.38
CA LYS A 166 15.52 -6.36 -3.51
C LYS A 166 14.09 -6.48 -4.05
N ASP A 167 13.48 -5.37 -4.47
CA ASP A 167 12.15 -5.42 -5.09
C ASP A 167 12.16 -6.24 -6.38
N TYR A 168 13.18 -6.08 -7.21
CA TYR A 168 13.34 -6.83 -8.44
C TYR A 168 13.48 -8.34 -8.17
N ALA A 169 14.35 -8.71 -7.23
CA ALA A 169 14.53 -10.11 -6.82
C ALA A 169 13.25 -10.71 -6.24
N LEU A 170 12.52 -9.97 -5.41
CA LEU A 170 11.22 -10.40 -4.89
C LEU A 170 10.22 -10.64 -6.04
N GLY A 171 10.14 -9.72 -6.99
CA GLY A 171 9.28 -9.89 -8.17
C GLY A 171 9.62 -11.16 -8.95
N GLN A 172 10.90 -11.50 -9.07
CA GLN A 172 11.31 -12.77 -9.72
C GLN A 172 10.79 -13.99 -8.95
N THR A 173 10.73 -13.96 -7.61
CA THR A 173 10.14 -15.07 -6.84
C THR A 173 8.65 -15.25 -7.13
N TYR A 174 7.93 -14.17 -7.41
CA TYR A 174 6.54 -14.18 -7.87
C TYR A 174 6.38 -14.41 -9.38
N ARG A 175 7.48 -14.67 -10.09
CA ARG A 175 7.52 -14.86 -11.55
C ARG A 175 7.00 -13.66 -12.33
N VAL A 176 7.22 -12.45 -11.80
CA VAL A 176 6.94 -11.20 -12.51
C VAL A 176 7.84 -11.13 -13.73
N ASN A 177 7.26 -11.03 -14.92
CA ASN A 177 7.95 -10.96 -16.21
C ASN A 177 7.51 -9.75 -17.06
N GLN A 178 6.53 -9.00 -16.59
CA GLN A 178 6.02 -7.76 -17.20
C GLN A 178 5.49 -6.81 -16.14
N THR A 179 5.33 -5.55 -16.50
CA THR A 179 4.77 -4.52 -15.64
C THR A 179 3.54 -3.86 -16.28
N PRO A 180 2.56 -3.40 -15.48
CA PRO A 180 2.47 -3.67 -14.06
C PRO A 180 2.11 -5.12 -13.77
N THR A 181 2.62 -5.67 -12.67
CA THR A 181 2.08 -6.89 -12.07
C THR A 181 1.70 -6.59 -10.63
N THR A 182 0.48 -6.95 -10.27
CA THR A 182 -0.04 -6.80 -8.91
C THR A 182 -0.12 -8.16 -8.24
N VAL A 183 0.42 -8.27 -7.03
CA VAL A 183 0.34 -9.48 -6.20
C VAL A 183 -0.52 -9.16 -4.99
N PHE A 184 -1.65 -9.83 -4.88
CA PHE A 184 -2.56 -9.70 -3.74
C PHE A 184 -2.29 -10.81 -2.75
N HIS A 185 -2.26 -10.47 -1.46
CA HIS A 185 -2.17 -11.41 -0.35
C HIS A 185 -3.41 -11.28 0.50
N CYS A 186 -4.10 -12.40 0.71
CA CYS A 186 -5.28 -12.48 1.56
C CYS A 186 -5.36 -13.85 2.20
N LYS A 187 -5.50 -13.95 3.52
CA LYS A 187 -5.70 -15.20 4.26
C LYS A 187 -4.69 -16.32 3.91
N GLY A 188 -3.42 -15.97 3.74
CA GLY A 188 -2.37 -16.92 3.40
C GLY A 188 -2.33 -17.35 1.94
N GLN A 189 -3.21 -16.84 1.10
CA GLN A 189 -3.22 -17.07 -0.34
C GLN A 189 -2.60 -15.90 -1.09
N ILE A 190 -2.03 -16.19 -2.24
CA ILE A 190 -1.36 -15.22 -3.12
C ILE A 190 -2.04 -15.25 -4.48
N TYR A 191 -2.41 -14.08 -5.00
CA TYR A 191 -3.11 -13.94 -6.28
C TYR A 191 -2.34 -12.96 -7.17
N PRO A 192 -1.45 -13.43 -8.05
CA PRO A 192 -0.76 -12.56 -9.01
C PRO A 192 -1.69 -12.21 -10.18
N TYR A 193 -1.64 -10.95 -10.60
CA TYR A 193 -2.34 -10.44 -11.77
C TYR A 193 -1.39 -9.57 -12.59
N SER A 194 -1.21 -9.89 -13.86
CA SER A 194 -0.33 -9.16 -14.77
C SER A 194 -1.11 -8.26 -15.72
N GLY A 195 -0.66 -7.03 -15.88
CA GLY A 195 -1.29 -6.01 -16.71
C GLY A 195 -2.12 -4.99 -15.95
N VAL A 196 -2.79 -4.12 -16.70
CA VAL A 196 -3.64 -3.05 -16.14
C VAL A 196 -4.95 -3.63 -15.66
N MET A 197 -5.25 -3.45 -14.38
CA MET A 197 -6.56 -3.74 -13.81
C MET A 197 -7.34 -2.44 -13.73
N THR A 198 -8.49 -2.36 -14.44
CA THR A 198 -9.38 -1.20 -14.29
C THR A 198 -9.93 -1.14 -12.88
N TYR A 199 -10.30 0.06 -12.42
CA TYR A 199 -10.81 0.21 -11.07
C TYR A 199 -12.03 -0.67 -10.76
N ASP A 200 -12.95 -0.84 -11.71
CA ASP A 200 -14.16 -1.65 -11.49
C ASP A 200 -13.84 -3.14 -11.33
N ILE A 201 -12.89 -3.65 -12.12
CA ILE A 201 -12.39 -5.04 -11.96
C ILE A 201 -11.65 -5.18 -10.63
N LEU A 202 -10.78 -4.23 -10.28
CA LEU A 202 -10.06 -4.22 -9.01
C LEU A 202 -11.03 -4.20 -7.82
N LYS A 203 -12.02 -3.32 -7.87
CA LYS A 203 -13.09 -3.23 -6.85
C LYS A 203 -13.80 -4.56 -6.67
N GLN A 204 -14.27 -5.16 -7.75
CA GLN A 204 -14.96 -6.46 -7.70
C GLN A 204 -14.08 -7.54 -7.08
N PHE A 205 -12.81 -7.58 -7.46
CA PHE A 205 -11.85 -8.55 -6.94
C PHE A 205 -11.55 -8.32 -5.44
N LEU A 206 -11.32 -7.08 -5.02
CA LEU A 206 -11.10 -6.74 -3.62
C LEU A 206 -12.31 -7.09 -2.75
N GLU A 207 -13.53 -6.79 -3.20
CA GLU A 207 -14.75 -7.16 -2.46
C GLU A 207 -14.89 -8.70 -2.33
N GLN A 208 -14.49 -9.46 -3.34
CA GLN A 208 -14.46 -10.93 -3.26
C GLN A 208 -13.44 -11.42 -2.22
N LEU A 209 -12.22 -10.84 -2.20
CA LEU A 209 -11.20 -11.18 -1.21
C LEU A 209 -11.66 -10.86 0.21
N LEU A 210 -12.25 -9.67 0.40
CA LEU A 210 -12.75 -9.21 1.70
C LEU A 210 -13.94 -10.02 2.23
N ALA A 211 -14.76 -10.58 1.33
CA ALA A 211 -15.92 -11.42 1.67
C ALA A 211 -15.56 -12.88 2.02
N GLN A 212 -14.34 -13.33 1.75
CA GLN A 212 -13.90 -14.67 2.14
C GLN A 212 -14.01 -14.84 3.66
N LYS A 213 -14.62 -15.94 4.11
CA LYS A 213 -14.80 -16.26 5.55
C LYS A 213 -13.60 -17.00 6.12
#